data_d8d555b5da53d282561b5ab95ea3e407
#
_entry.id   d8d555b5da53d282561b5ab95ea3e407
#
_cell.length_a   1.000
_cell.length_b   1.000
_cell.length_c   1.000
_cell.angle_alpha   90.00
_cell.angle_beta   90.00
_cell.angle_gamma   90.00
#
_symmetry.space_group_name_H-M   'P 1'
#
loop_
_entity.id
_entity.type
_entity.pdbx_description
1 polymer ?
#
loop_
_entity_poly.entity_id
_entity_poly.type
_entity_poly.pdbx_seq_one_letter_code
_entity_poly.pdbx_strand_id
1 'polypeptide(L)'
;MFAVIYRVRIARVGFLYQDKIFVPSEENGVTVYSGKISGELAQFTVSEDKAVSFHCGEKTYGPYTVTEDHTALPEVEIEREGMTGVEIREGEKLVFRGGFWQSGEDYWLRNADGSMDLGMQTYVVENGVKKDSDGNIIDPAKPSASDILRLVFDPELTHKGSWLAWFGAVFLSILNAVSILYADELFHWDLSFQIRNAETAEPSDWELMKRYLGWTVFTIMVLVIYIVGLRA
;
A
#
# COMPACT_ATOMS: atom_id res chain seq x y z
N MET A 1 -23.31 3.06 0.60
CA MET A 1 -22.56 2.34 -0.43
C MET A 1 -21.04 2.50 -0.25
N PHE A 2 -20.47 3.72 -0.25
CA PHE A 2 -19.03 3.96 -0.09
C PHE A 2 -18.44 3.36 1.19
N ALA A 3 -19.08 3.51 2.35
CA ALA A 3 -18.61 2.95 3.61
C ALA A 3 -18.42 1.43 3.57
N VAL A 4 -19.30 0.71 2.86
CA VAL A 4 -19.20 -0.75 2.71
C VAL A 4 -18.06 -1.13 1.77
N ILE A 5 -17.94 -0.45 0.62
CA ILE A 5 -16.84 -0.69 -0.35
C ILE A 5 -15.49 -0.43 0.32
N TYR A 6 -15.40 0.66 1.08
CA TYR A 6 -14.21 1.03 1.82
C TYR A 6 -13.82 -0.06 2.83
N ARG A 7 -14.79 -0.51 3.67
CA ARG A 7 -14.54 -1.56 4.65
C ARG A 7 -14.04 -2.86 4.02
N VAL A 8 -14.62 -3.27 2.89
CA VAL A 8 -14.18 -4.49 2.18
C VAL A 8 -12.76 -4.33 1.64
N ARG A 9 -12.38 -3.13 1.21
CA ARG A 9 -11.03 -2.85 0.69
C ARG A 9 -9.98 -2.84 1.79
N ILE A 10 -10.24 -2.14 2.88
CA ILE A 10 -9.30 -2.00 4.00
C ILE A 10 -9.15 -3.30 4.81
N ALA A 11 -10.13 -4.19 4.77
CA ALA A 11 -10.06 -5.49 5.44
C ALA A 11 -9.14 -6.50 4.73
N ARG A 12 -8.66 -6.19 3.53
CA ARG A 12 -7.70 -7.04 2.82
C ARG A 12 -6.31 -6.85 3.42
N VAL A 13 -5.81 -7.88 4.06
CA VAL A 13 -4.45 -7.95 4.61
C VAL A 13 -3.60 -8.79 3.67
N GLY A 14 -2.40 -8.34 3.37
CA GLY A 14 -1.51 -9.05 2.46
C GLY A 14 -0.16 -8.34 2.30
N PHE A 15 0.70 -8.91 1.49
CA PHE A 15 2.00 -8.36 1.15
C PHE A 15 1.84 -7.13 0.24
N LEU A 16 2.49 -6.03 0.60
CA LEU A 16 2.46 -4.80 -0.18
C LEU A 16 3.55 -4.84 -1.26
N TYR A 17 3.13 -4.84 -2.52
CA TYR A 17 4.02 -4.76 -3.67
C TYR A 17 3.48 -3.77 -4.70
N GLN A 18 4.31 -2.84 -5.17
CA GLN A 18 3.94 -1.79 -6.13
C GLN A 18 2.61 -1.09 -5.77
N ASP A 19 2.46 -0.71 -4.50
CA ASP A 19 1.26 -0.03 -3.99
C ASP A 19 -0.04 -0.88 -4.12
N LYS A 20 0.08 -2.20 -4.21
CA LYS A 20 -1.04 -3.15 -4.25
C LYS A 20 -0.88 -4.21 -3.17
N ILE A 21 -2.02 -4.62 -2.59
CA ILE A 21 -2.06 -5.70 -1.60
C ILE A 21 -2.21 -7.03 -2.32
N PHE A 22 -1.27 -7.93 -2.05
CA PHE A 22 -1.26 -9.30 -2.50
C PHE A 22 -1.70 -10.21 -1.35
N VAL A 23 -2.89 -10.78 -1.45
CA VAL A 23 -3.50 -11.59 -0.40
C VAL A 23 -2.90 -12.98 -0.41
N PRO A 24 -2.38 -13.49 0.74
CA PRO A 24 -1.83 -14.83 0.83
C PRO A 24 -2.92 -15.91 0.79
N SER A 25 -2.61 -17.04 0.16
CA SER A 25 -3.34 -18.28 0.23
C SER A 25 -2.35 -19.45 0.25
N GLU A 26 -2.67 -20.52 0.95
CA GLU A 26 -1.86 -21.73 0.93
C GLU A 26 -2.46 -22.73 -0.05
N GLU A 27 -1.64 -23.20 -0.99
CA GLU A 27 -2.01 -24.20 -1.99
C GLU A 27 -0.92 -25.28 -2.08
N ASN A 28 -1.23 -26.50 -1.69
CA ASN A 28 -0.32 -27.66 -1.80
C ASN A 28 1.08 -27.48 -1.14
N GLY A 29 1.15 -26.81 0.01
CA GLY A 29 2.42 -26.51 0.69
C GLY A 29 3.20 -25.33 0.12
N VAL A 30 2.58 -24.57 -0.75
CA VAL A 30 3.15 -23.36 -1.35
C VAL A 30 2.30 -22.16 -0.95
N THR A 31 2.94 -21.07 -0.54
CA THR A 31 2.23 -19.81 -0.27
C THR A 31 2.11 -19.01 -1.55
N VAL A 32 0.87 -18.71 -1.95
CA VAL A 32 0.57 -17.90 -3.13
C VAL A 32 0.03 -16.55 -2.69
N TYR A 33 0.71 -15.47 -3.05
CA TYR A 33 0.25 -14.09 -2.82
C TYR A 33 -0.38 -13.57 -4.12
N SER A 34 -1.69 -13.31 -4.10
CA SER A 34 -2.45 -12.92 -5.29
C SER A 34 -2.90 -11.47 -5.23
N GLY A 35 -2.69 -10.72 -6.31
CA GLY A 35 -3.06 -9.32 -6.46
C GLY A 35 -3.37 -8.94 -7.90
N LYS A 36 -3.50 -7.64 -8.15
CA LYS A 36 -3.66 -7.10 -9.51
C LYS A 36 -2.76 -5.90 -9.72
N ILE A 37 -1.96 -5.91 -10.78
CA ILE A 37 -1.15 -4.79 -11.25
C ILE A 37 -1.74 -4.31 -12.57
N SER A 38 -2.07 -3.04 -12.68
CA SER A 38 -2.65 -2.43 -13.90
C SER A 38 -3.89 -3.14 -14.46
N GLY A 39 -4.62 -3.89 -13.60
CA GLY A 39 -5.82 -4.65 -13.98
C GLY A 39 -5.56 -6.12 -14.31
N GLU A 40 -4.31 -6.50 -14.55
CA GLU A 40 -3.89 -7.88 -14.79
C GLU A 40 -3.69 -8.65 -13.48
N LEU A 41 -3.95 -9.96 -13.51
CA LEU A 41 -3.67 -10.83 -12.37
C LEU A 41 -2.16 -10.94 -12.19
N ALA A 42 -1.72 -10.77 -10.95
CA ALA A 42 -0.33 -10.91 -10.57
C ALA A 42 -0.22 -11.81 -9.32
N GLN A 43 0.74 -12.72 -9.31
CA GLN A 43 0.90 -13.71 -8.25
C GLN A 43 2.37 -13.96 -7.94
N PHE A 44 2.72 -13.90 -6.65
CA PHE A 44 3.96 -14.49 -6.14
C PHE A 44 3.67 -15.89 -5.63
N THR A 45 4.54 -16.81 -5.94
CA THR A 45 4.51 -18.17 -5.44
C THR A 45 5.79 -18.41 -4.65
N VAL A 46 5.66 -18.73 -3.37
CA VAL A 46 6.78 -18.97 -2.46
C VAL A 46 6.72 -20.42 -2.00
N SER A 47 7.75 -21.20 -2.36
CA SER A 47 7.86 -22.59 -1.95
C SER A 47 8.61 -22.75 -0.63
N GLU A 48 8.47 -23.92 0.02
CA GLU A 48 9.21 -24.28 1.24
C GLU A 48 10.74 -24.25 1.04
N ASP A 49 11.21 -24.50 -0.17
CA ASP A 49 12.63 -24.43 -0.56
C ASP A 49 13.18 -23.01 -0.72
N LYS A 50 12.44 -22.01 -0.28
CA LYS A 50 12.80 -20.58 -0.44
C LYS A 50 12.96 -20.16 -1.91
N ALA A 51 12.21 -20.78 -2.82
CA ALA A 51 12.13 -20.36 -4.20
C ALA A 51 10.89 -19.47 -4.42
N VAL A 52 11.10 -18.35 -5.09
CA VAL A 52 10.07 -17.35 -5.39
C VAL A 52 9.88 -17.23 -6.89
N SER A 53 8.65 -17.38 -7.37
CA SER A 53 8.28 -17.08 -8.75
C SER A 53 7.25 -15.97 -8.77
N PHE A 54 7.32 -15.11 -9.76
CA PHE A 54 6.36 -14.04 -9.95
C PHE A 54 5.73 -14.09 -11.34
N HIS A 55 4.41 -14.12 -11.39
CA HIS A 55 3.63 -14.06 -12.62
C HIS A 55 2.85 -12.75 -12.67
N CYS A 56 2.89 -12.05 -13.79
CA CYS A 56 2.11 -10.84 -14.02
C CYS A 56 1.61 -10.80 -15.48
N GLY A 57 0.33 -11.02 -15.65
CA GLY A 57 -0.25 -11.20 -16.99
C GLY A 57 0.37 -12.40 -17.72
N GLU A 58 1.00 -12.13 -18.86
CA GLU A 58 1.70 -13.18 -19.64
C GLU A 58 3.18 -13.34 -19.24
N LYS A 59 3.71 -12.48 -18.38
CA LYS A 59 5.12 -12.49 -17.98
C LYS A 59 5.33 -13.35 -16.75
N THR A 60 6.45 -14.08 -16.77
CA THR A 60 6.92 -14.89 -15.63
C THR A 60 8.37 -14.50 -15.31
N TYR A 61 8.66 -14.30 -14.03
CA TYR A 61 9.98 -13.99 -13.52
C TYR A 61 10.38 -15.04 -12.49
N GLY A 62 11.67 -15.43 -12.50
CA GLY A 62 12.21 -16.49 -11.64
C GLY A 62 12.13 -17.88 -12.31
N PRO A 63 12.21 -19.00 -11.53
CA PRO A 63 12.27 -18.98 -10.08
C PRO A 63 13.53 -18.35 -9.52
N TYR A 64 13.39 -17.53 -8.48
CA TYR A 64 14.47 -16.99 -7.70
C TYR A 64 14.72 -17.92 -6.50
N THR A 65 15.90 -18.50 -6.42
CA THR A 65 16.30 -19.33 -5.28
C THR A 65 17.10 -18.51 -4.30
N VAL A 66 16.69 -18.51 -3.03
CA VAL A 66 17.36 -17.80 -1.95
C VAL A 66 18.09 -18.81 -1.07
N THR A 67 19.40 -18.66 -0.94
CA THR A 67 20.24 -19.48 -0.06
C THR A 67 20.95 -18.60 0.96
N GLU A 68 21.04 -19.07 2.20
CA GLU A 68 21.84 -18.41 3.22
C GLU A 68 23.32 -18.71 2.97
N ASP A 69 24.14 -17.67 2.88
CA ASP A 69 25.57 -17.76 2.64
C ASP A 69 26.34 -16.77 3.53
N HIS A 70 26.85 -17.23 4.63
CA HIS A 70 27.66 -16.40 5.54
C HIS A 70 28.92 -15.82 4.89
N THR A 71 29.40 -16.41 3.79
CA THR A 71 30.57 -15.92 3.06
C THR A 71 30.23 -14.73 2.15
N ALA A 72 28.94 -14.43 1.99
CA ALA A 72 28.45 -13.28 1.24
C ALA A 72 28.49 -11.96 2.05
N LEU A 73 28.76 -12.05 3.36
CA LEU A 73 28.85 -10.86 4.21
C LEU A 73 30.10 -10.04 3.90
N PRO A 74 30.05 -8.71 4.06
CA PRO A 74 31.22 -7.83 3.90
C PRO A 74 32.40 -8.28 4.78
N GLU A 75 33.63 -7.99 4.36
CA GLU A 75 34.82 -8.37 5.13
C GLU A 75 34.96 -7.61 6.46
N VAL A 76 34.43 -6.39 6.54
CA VAL A 76 34.52 -5.52 7.72
C VAL A 76 33.57 -6.00 8.82
N GLU A 77 34.12 -6.38 9.97
CA GLU A 77 33.40 -7.04 11.08
C GLU A 77 32.26 -6.18 11.67
N ILE A 78 32.48 -4.85 11.80
CA ILE A 78 31.44 -3.89 12.28
C ILE A 78 30.23 -3.85 11.35
N GLU A 79 30.44 -4.13 10.06
CA GLU A 79 29.38 -4.11 9.06
C GLU A 79 28.56 -5.39 8.99
N ARG A 80 29.03 -6.47 9.68
CA ARG A 80 28.37 -7.78 9.73
C ARG A 80 27.34 -7.89 10.85
N GLU A 81 27.43 -7.02 11.86
CA GLU A 81 26.61 -7.14 13.06
C GLU A 81 25.13 -7.02 12.73
N GLY A 82 24.36 -8.05 13.07
CA GLY A 82 22.92 -8.13 12.80
C GLY A 82 22.52 -8.42 11.35
N MET A 83 23.49 -8.72 10.46
CA MET A 83 23.19 -9.08 9.07
C MET A 83 23.08 -10.58 8.86
N THR A 84 22.18 -10.97 7.96
CA THR A 84 22.11 -12.32 7.40
C THR A 84 22.73 -12.32 6.01
N GLY A 85 23.74 -13.14 5.76
CA GLY A 85 24.36 -13.32 4.46
C GLY A 85 23.49 -14.21 3.56
N VAL A 86 23.25 -13.76 2.32
CA VAL A 86 22.39 -14.47 1.37
C VAL A 86 22.89 -14.37 -0.05
N GLU A 87 22.50 -15.34 -0.85
CA GLU A 87 22.65 -15.37 -2.28
C GLU A 87 21.30 -15.62 -2.95
N ILE A 88 20.96 -14.79 -3.93
CA ILE A 88 19.74 -14.91 -4.76
C ILE A 88 20.15 -15.23 -6.18
N ARG A 89 19.61 -16.32 -6.72
CA ARG A 89 19.85 -16.74 -8.10
C ARG A 89 18.56 -16.88 -8.89
N GLU A 90 18.61 -16.53 -10.16
CA GLU A 90 17.60 -16.82 -11.17
C GLU A 90 18.20 -17.86 -12.15
N GLY A 91 17.97 -19.14 -11.85
CA GLY A 91 18.70 -20.23 -12.50
C GLY A 91 20.21 -20.16 -12.17
N GLU A 92 21.05 -20.07 -13.21
CA GLU A 92 22.51 -19.91 -13.04
C GLU A 92 22.92 -18.44 -12.82
N LYS A 93 22.05 -17.50 -13.11
CA LYS A 93 22.35 -16.07 -13.02
C LYS A 93 22.30 -15.60 -11.56
N LEU A 94 23.41 -15.01 -11.09
CA LEU A 94 23.46 -14.32 -9.82
C LEU A 94 22.66 -13.01 -9.92
N VAL A 95 21.66 -12.85 -9.02
CA VAL A 95 20.83 -11.65 -8.93
C VAL A 95 21.34 -10.74 -7.82
N PHE A 96 21.65 -11.32 -6.65
CA PHE A 96 22.19 -10.59 -5.50
C PHE A 96 23.07 -11.52 -4.68
N ARG A 97 24.16 -11.00 -4.12
CA ARG A 97 24.97 -11.69 -3.13
C ARG A 97 25.53 -10.70 -2.14
N GLY A 98 25.16 -10.84 -0.87
CA GLY A 98 25.53 -9.89 0.17
C GLY A 98 24.82 -10.17 1.48
N GLY A 99 24.84 -9.18 2.37
CA GLY A 99 24.11 -9.18 3.63
C GLY A 99 22.82 -8.38 3.57
N PHE A 100 21.84 -8.80 4.33
CA PHE A 100 20.67 -7.97 4.58
C PHE A 100 20.38 -7.89 6.09
N TRP A 101 19.77 -6.79 6.50
CA TRP A 101 19.19 -6.65 7.84
C TRP A 101 17.87 -5.94 7.76
N GLN A 102 17.02 -6.22 8.74
CA GLN A 102 15.73 -5.57 8.88
C GLN A 102 15.83 -4.48 9.95
N SER A 103 15.31 -3.30 9.64
CA SER A 103 15.17 -2.20 10.57
C SER A 103 13.76 -1.62 10.47
N GLY A 104 12.89 -1.98 11.40
CA GLY A 104 11.45 -1.70 11.29
C GLY A 104 10.83 -2.45 10.12
N GLU A 105 10.14 -1.71 9.25
CA GLU A 105 9.51 -2.25 8.04
C GLU A 105 10.45 -2.29 6.82
N ASP A 106 11.69 -1.77 6.95
CA ASP A 106 12.64 -1.65 5.85
C ASP A 106 13.68 -2.77 5.85
N TYR A 107 13.91 -3.34 4.67
CA TYR A 107 15.00 -4.25 4.39
C TYR A 107 16.15 -3.51 3.72
N TRP A 108 17.28 -3.51 4.38
CA TRP A 108 18.50 -2.89 3.91
C TRP A 108 19.44 -3.96 3.38
N LEU A 109 19.96 -3.76 2.18
CA LEU A 109 20.84 -4.68 1.51
C LEU A 109 22.24 -4.06 1.37
N ARG A 110 23.24 -4.90 1.59
CA ARG A 110 24.64 -4.54 1.40
C ARG A 110 25.34 -5.62 0.58
N ASN A 111 25.98 -5.20 -0.50
CA ASN A 111 26.75 -6.11 -1.35
C ASN A 111 27.97 -6.70 -0.60
N ALA A 112 28.53 -7.79 -1.12
CA ALA A 112 29.72 -8.43 -0.54
C ALA A 112 30.96 -7.51 -0.51
N ASP A 113 31.01 -6.48 -1.35
CA ASP A 113 32.07 -5.45 -1.37
C ASP A 113 31.88 -4.35 -0.32
N GLY A 114 30.80 -4.42 0.48
CA GLY A 114 30.46 -3.43 1.49
C GLY A 114 29.64 -2.25 1.00
N SER A 115 29.37 -2.13 -0.29
CA SER A 115 28.49 -1.08 -0.83
C SER A 115 27.02 -1.34 -0.47
N MET A 116 26.26 -0.28 -0.21
CA MET A 116 24.81 -0.43 0.02
C MET A 116 24.08 -0.60 -1.30
N ASP A 117 23.25 -1.63 -1.37
CA ASP A 117 22.26 -1.76 -2.45
C ASP A 117 20.98 -1.01 -2.05
N LEU A 118 20.85 0.21 -2.54
CA LEU A 118 19.70 1.07 -2.27
C LEU A 118 18.49 0.73 -3.16
N GLY A 119 18.56 -0.34 -3.96
CA GLY A 119 17.53 -0.66 -4.95
C GLY A 119 17.35 0.42 -6.03
N MET A 120 18.24 1.44 -6.04
CA MET A 120 18.21 2.51 -7.02
C MET A 120 18.97 2.06 -8.27
N GLN A 121 18.23 1.74 -9.31
CA GLN A 121 18.84 1.50 -10.63
C GLN A 121 19.02 2.83 -11.35
N THR A 122 20.27 3.15 -11.70
CA THR A 122 20.57 4.24 -12.63
C THR A 122 20.01 3.86 -14.00
N TYR A 123 19.19 4.71 -14.58
CA TYR A 123 18.62 4.44 -15.90
C TYR A 123 18.72 5.65 -16.82
N VAL A 124 18.83 5.36 -18.09
CA VAL A 124 18.71 6.35 -19.16
C VAL A 124 17.37 6.14 -19.86
N VAL A 125 16.66 7.23 -20.13
CA VAL A 125 15.41 7.18 -20.90
C VAL A 125 15.73 7.44 -22.36
N GLU A 126 15.62 6.43 -23.21
CA GLU A 126 15.78 6.54 -24.64
C GLU A 126 14.47 6.17 -25.35
N ASN A 127 13.89 7.08 -26.12
CA ASN A 127 12.61 6.92 -26.80
C ASN A 127 11.46 6.51 -25.89
N GLY A 128 11.44 7.00 -24.62
CA GLY A 128 10.42 6.66 -23.63
C GLY A 128 10.62 5.30 -22.94
N VAL A 129 11.69 4.58 -23.26
CA VAL A 129 12.04 3.30 -22.63
C VAL A 129 13.17 3.51 -21.63
N LYS A 130 13.01 2.98 -20.41
CA LYS A 130 14.04 2.98 -19.38
C LYS A 130 15.03 1.85 -19.64
N LYS A 131 16.32 2.18 -19.71
CA LYS A 131 17.41 1.22 -19.87
C LYS A 131 18.40 1.36 -18.72
N ASP A 132 18.97 0.25 -18.28
CA ASP A 132 20.06 0.23 -17.30
C ASP A 132 21.38 0.71 -17.92
N SER A 133 22.46 0.74 -17.13
CA SER A 133 23.81 1.11 -17.58
C SER A 133 24.36 0.20 -18.68
N ASP A 134 23.87 -1.01 -18.78
CA ASP A 134 24.27 -2.02 -19.76
C ASP A 134 23.41 -2.01 -21.02
N GLY A 135 22.42 -1.09 -21.08
CA GLY A 135 21.50 -0.93 -22.21
C GLY A 135 20.31 -1.88 -22.21
N ASN A 136 20.10 -2.69 -21.13
CA ASN A 136 18.96 -3.56 -21.02
C ASN A 136 17.71 -2.78 -20.63
N ILE A 137 16.56 -3.17 -21.14
CA ILE A 137 15.25 -2.57 -20.77
C ILE A 137 14.94 -2.92 -19.32
N ILE A 138 14.72 -1.90 -18.52
CA ILE A 138 14.24 -2.08 -17.13
C ILE A 138 12.76 -2.38 -17.18
N ASP A 139 12.39 -3.58 -16.74
CA ASP A 139 11.01 -3.97 -16.57
C ASP A 139 10.52 -3.56 -15.17
N PRO A 140 9.62 -2.58 -15.06
CA PRO A 140 9.13 -2.13 -13.77
C PRO A 140 8.31 -3.18 -13.00
N ALA A 141 7.87 -4.23 -13.69
CA ALA A 141 7.14 -5.32 -13.05
C ALA A 141 8.08 -6.38 -12.43
N LYS A 142 9.39 -6.34 -12.73
CA LYS A 142 10.35 -7.31 -12.19
C LYS A 142 10.57 -7.06 -10.69
N PRO A 143 10.43 -8.11 -9.81
CA PRO A 143 10.72 -7.98 -8.39
C PRO A 143 12.17 -7.61 -8.11
N SER A 144 12.39 -6.77 -7.10
CA SER A 144 13.72 -6.46 -6.58
C SER A 144 14.24 -7.55 -5.66
N ALA A 145 15.54 -7.57 -5.36
CA ALA A 145 16.12 -8.48 -4.39
C ALA A 145 15.48 -8.30 -3.00
N SER A 146 15.18 -7.07 -2.59
CA SER A 146 14.50 -6.79 -1.33
C SER A 146 13.09 -7.37 -1.28
N ASP A 147 12.31 -7.28 -2.38
CA ASP A 147 10.97 -7.87 -2.43
C ASP A 147 11.01 -9.40 -2.27
N ILE A 148 12.00 -10.05 -2.92
CA ILE A 148 12.20 -11.50 -2.82
C ILE A 148 12.57 -11.89 -1.40
N LEU A 149 13.50 -11.19 -0.75
CA LEU A 149 13.92 -11.47 0.62
C LEU A 149 12.78 -11.28 1.63
N ARG A 150 11.99 -10.20 1.48
CA ARG A 150 10.81 -9.97 2.33
C ARG A 150 9.81 -11.11 2.23
N LEU A 151 9.56 -11.64 1.04
CA LEU A 151 8.64 -12.76 0.84
C LEU A 151 9.14 -14.07 1.45
N VAL A 152 10.46 -14.28 1.49
CA VAL A 152 11.07 -15.53 1.97
C VAL A 152 11.27 -15.54 3.48
N PHE A 153 11.73 -14.44 4.06
CA PHE A 153 12.15 -14.41 5.47
C PHE A 153 11.07 -13.90 6.41
N ASP A 154 10.38 -12.82 6.06
CA ASP A 154 9.35 -12.24 6.91
C ASP A 154 8.38 -11.39 6.05
N PRO A 155 7.39 -12.04 5.44
CA PRO A 155 6.40 -11.33 4.65
C PRO A 155 5.50 -10.49 5.54
N GLU A 156 5.85 -9.21 5.73
CA GLU A 156 5.02 -8.27 6.44
C GLU A 156 3.66 -8.11 5.74
N LEU A 157 2.61 -8.54 6.43
CA LEU A 157 1.25 -8.41 5.95
C LEU A 157 0.67 -7.09 6.46
N THR A 158 0.35 -6.20 5.54
CA THR A 158 -0.26 -4.91 5.82
C THR A 158 -1.63 -4.78 5.13
N HIS A 159 -2.35 -3.74 5.47
CA HIS A 159 -3.59 -3.37 4.79
C HIS A 159 -3.43 -1.98 4.18
N LYS A 160 -4.10 -1.76 3.06
CA LYS A 160 -4.11 -0.46 2.41
C LYS A 160 -5.34 0.34 2.84
N GLY A 161 -5.09 1.58 3.24
CA GLY A 161 -6.12 2.51 3.68
C GLY A 161 -6.13 2.75 5.19
N SER A 162 -6.75 3.85 5.60
CA SER A 162 -6.79 4.31 6.99
C SER A 162 -8.13 4.02 7.65
N TRP A 163 -8.16 3.21 8.71
CA TRP A 163 -9.34 2.99 9.54
C TRP A 163 -9.84 4.29 10.18
N LEU A 164 -8.91 5.18 10.57
CA LEU A 164 -9.28 6.46 11.15
C LEU A 164 -10.05 7.32 10.15
N ALA A 165 -9.61 7.36 8.89
CA ALA A 165 -10.32 8.06 7.82
C ALA A 165 -11.71 7.46 7.57
N TRP A 166 -11.84 6.13 7.63
CA TRP A 166 -13.14 5.45 7.49
C TRP A 166 -14.10 5.84 8.61
N PHE A 167 -13.68 5.72 9.87
CA PHE A 167 -14.50 6.11 11.02
C PHE A 167 -14.88 7.58 10.98
N GLY A 168 -13.91 8.46 10.68
CA GLY A 168 -14.15 9.90 10.53
C GLY A 168 -15.17 10.21 9.45
N ALA A 169 -15.03 9.62 8.26
CA ALA A 169 -15.96 9.84 7.15
C ALA A 169 -17.37 9.29 7.46
N VAL A 170 -17.48 8.14 8.11
CA VAL A 170 -18.78 7.59 8.56
C VAL A 170 -19.44 8.52 9.58
N PHE A 171 -18.68 8.97 10.59
CA PHE A 171 -19.18 9.88 11.61
C PHE A 171 -19.69 11.20 11.00
N LEU A 172 -18.88 11.81 10.13
CA LEU A 172 -19.27 13.04 9.42
C LEU A 172 -20.48 12.81 8.51
N SER A 173 -20.58 11.65 7.84
CA SER A 173 -21.77 11.31 7.03
C SER A 173 -23.03 11.26 7.89
N ILE A 174 -22.94 10.70 9.09
CA ILE A 174 -24.07 10.64 10.04
C ILE A 174 -24.46 12.05 10.51
N LEU A 175 -23.47 12.88 10.86
CA LEU A 175 -23.72 14.27 11.25
C LEU A 175 -24.40 15.05 10.13
N ASN A 176 -23.93 14.88 8.88
CA ASN A 176 -24.57 15.54 7.74
C ASN A 176 -26.01 15.04 7.53
N ALA A 177 -26.25 13.76 7.64
CA ALA A 177 -27.59 13.18 7.54
C ALA A 177 -28.53 13.72 8.64
N VAL A 178 -28.04 13.79 9.88
CA VAL A 178 -28.79 14.37 11.00
C VAL A 178 -29.10 15.86 10.74
N SER A 179 -28.14 16.63 10.25
CA SER A 179 -28.34 18.04 9.95
C SER A 179 -29.35 18.30 8.82
N ILE A 180 -29.50 17.33 7.89
CA ILE A 180 -30.52 17.40 6.83
C ILE A 180 -31.89 16.99 7.37
N LEU A 181 -31.96 15.88 8.12
CA LEU A 181 -33.23 15.33 8.63
C LEU A 181 -33.89 16.22 9.68
N TYR A 182 -33.07 16.87 10.50
CA TYR A 182 -33.52 17.73 11.62
C TYR A 182 -33.18 19.20 11.37
N ALA A 183 -33.24 19.62 10.12
CA ALA A 183 -32.81 20.98 9.73
C ALA A 183 -33.63 22.08 10.41
N ASP A 184 -34.93 21.90 10.52
CA ASP A 184 -35.80 22.89 11.13
C ASP A 184 -35.75 22.85 12.65
N GLU A 185 -35.66 21.69 13.25
CA GLU A 185 -35.46 21.53 14.69
C GLU A 185 -34.12 22.15 15.14
N LEU A 186 -33.06 21.92 14.39
CA LEU A 186 -31.75 22.53 14.65
C LEU A 186 -31.79 24.05 14.49
N PHE A 187 -32.53 24.56 13.52
CA PHE A 187 -32.74 26.00 13.33
C PHE A 187 -33.47 26.63 14.51
N HIS A 188 -34.59 26.06 14.92
CA HIS A 188 -35.34 26.54 16.07
C HIS A 188 -34.54 26.43 17.37
N TRP A 189 -33.75 25.35 17.52
CA TRP A 189 -32.84 25.17 18.64
C TRP A 189 -31.76 26.28 18.69
N ASP A 190 -31.10 26.58 17.59
CA ASP A 190 -30.11 27.66 17.51
C ASP A 190 -30.73 29.03 17.81
N LEU A 191 -31.92 29.31 17.23
CA LEU A 191 -32.65 30.53 17.47
C LEU A 191 -33.14 30.70 18.91
N SER A 192 -33.38 29.59 19.62
CA SER A 192 -33.85 29.64 21.02
C SER A 192 -32.85 30.34 21.96
N PHE A 193 -31.57 30.36 21.59
CA PHE A 193 -30.53 31.08 22.33
C PHE A 193 -30.48 32.59 21.99
N GLN A 194 -31.17 33.02 20.90
CA GLN A 194 -31.10 34.39 20.37
C GLN A 194 -32.38 35.15 20.58
N ILE A 195 -33.55 34.47 20.47
CA ILE A 195 -34.85 35.11 20.56
C ILE A 195 -35.84 34.30 21.41
N ARG A 196 -36.85 35.01 22.01
CA ARG A 196 -37.84 34.37 22.93
C ARG A 196 -38.87 33.49 22.23
N ASN A 197 -39.24 33.80 20.98
CA ASN A 197 -40.28 33.12 20.23
C ASN A 197 -39.69 32.38 19.03
N ALA A 198 -38.66 31.57 19.26
CA ALA A 198 -37.96 30.87 18.20
C ALA A 198 -38.84 29.89 17.43
N GLU A 199 -39.85 29.28 18.11
CA GLU A 199 -40.70 28.23 17.54
C GLU A 199 -41.61 28.74 16.37
N THR A 200 -41.85 30.05 16.28
CA THR A 200 -42.69 30.63 15.24
C THR A 200 -41.87 31.29 14.12
N ALA A 201 -40.57 31.22 14.20
CA ALA A 201 -39.67 31.84 13.22
C ALA A 201 -39.56 30.96 11.97
N GLU A 202 -39.72 31.54 10.80
CA GLU A 202 -39.47 30.86 9.54
C GLU A 202 -38.05 31.17 9.04
N PRO A 203 -37.34 30.19 8.45
CA PRO A 203 -36.03 30.44 7.87
C PRO A 203 -36.10 31.34 6.66
N SER A 204 -35.23 32.35 6.59
CA SER A 204 -35.13 33.24 5.43
C SER A 204 -34.53 32.50 4.22
N ASP A 205 -34.76 33.07 2.99
CA ASP A 205 -34.14 32.51 1.77
C ASP A 205 -32.62 32.40 1.86
N TRP A 206 -31.99 33.35 2.56
CA TRP A 206 -30.54 33.30 2.84
C TRP A 206 -30.15 32.16 3.73
N GLU A 207 -30.93 31.87 4.75
CA GLU A 207 -30.72 30.72 5.64
C GLU A 207 -30.86 29.38 4.90
N LEU A 208 -31.89 29.26 4.07
CA LEU A 208 -32.08 28.08 3.22
C LEU A 208 -30.89 27.89 2.25
N MET A 209 -30.43 28.95 1.62
CA MET A 209 -29.29 28.91 0.72
C MET A 209 -28.01 28.43 1.47
N LYS A 210 -27.73 28.97 2.66
CA LYS A 210 -26.59 28.54 3.50
C LYS A 210 -26.67 27.06 3.84
N ARG A 211 -27.83 26.54 4.19
CA ARG A 211 -28.05 25.14 4.50
C ARG A 211 -27.72 24.25 3.29
N TYR A 212 -28.31 24.53 2.13
CA TYR A 212 -28.05 23.74 0.91
C TYR A 212 -26.57 23.79 0.50
N LEU A 213 -25.94 24.95 0.55
CA LEU A 213 -24.52 25.10 0.27
C LEU A 213 -23.68 24.31 1.27
N GLY A 214 -23.99 24.42 2.58
CA GLY A 214 -23.30 23.72 3.64
C GLY A 214 -23.37 22.19 3.46
N TRP A 215 -24.56 21.64 3.25
CA TRP A 215 -24.76 20.20 3.03
C TRP A 215 -24.01 19.70 1.78
N THR A 216 -24.01 20.48 0.71
CA THR A 216 -23.29 20.13 -0.53
C THR A 216 -21.79 20.09 -0.29
N VAL A 217 -21.23 21.15 0.30
CA VAL A 217 -19.78 21.23 0.61
C VAL A 217 -19.38 20.11 1.57
N PHE A 218 -20.18 19.86 2.61
CA PHE A 218 -19.91 18.82 3.58
C PHE A 218 -19.94 17.44 2.96
N THR A 219 -20.89 17.15 2.08
CA THR A 219 -20.96 15.89 1.33
C THR A 219 -19.73 15.69 0.44
N ILE A 220 -19.28 16.73 -0.26
CA ILE A 220 -18.06 16.68 -1.09
C ILE A 220 -16.84 16.41 -0.20
N MET A 221 -16.72 17.11 0.93
CA MET A 221 -15.61 16.91 1.88
C MET A 221 -15.56 15.46 2.39
N VAL A 222 -16.70 14.88 2.80
CA VAL A 222 -16.78 13.48 3.24
C VAL A 222 -16.35 12.53 2.12
N LEU A 223 -16.78 12.78 0.88
CA LEU A 223 -16.38 11.97 -0.27
C LEU A 223 -14.85 12.01 -0.49
N VAL A 224 -14.26 13.20 -0.39
CA VAL A 224 -12.80 13.39 -0.49
C VAL A 224 -12.08 12.60 0.60
N ILE A 225 -12.55 12.64 1.86
CA ILE A 225 -11.96 11.86 2.97
C ILE A 225 -12.00 10.36 2.66
N TYR A 226 -13.12 9.83 2.12
CA TYR A 226 -13.20 8.43 1.71
C TYR A 226 -12.18 8.08 0.62
N ILE A 227 -12.02 8.94 -0.40
CA ILE A 227 -11.10 8.69 -1.51
C ILE A 227 -9.64 8.74 -1.04
N VAL A 228 -9.28 9.78 -0.27
CA VAL A 228 -7.92 9.96 0.25
C VAL A 228 -7.58 8.84 1.23
N GLY A 229 -8.49 8.51 2.15
CA GLY A 229 -8.28 7.45 3.11
C GLY A 229 -8.10 6.05 2.51
N LEU A 230 -8.62 5.79 1.29
CA LEU A 230 -8.37 4.53 0.55
C LEU A 230 -6.98 4.47 -0.08
N ARG A 231 -6.30 5.62 -0.22
CA ARG A 231 -4.96 5.70 -0.82
C ARG A 231 -3.84 5.69 0.22
N ALA A 232 -4.19 6.02 1.46
CA ALA A 232 -3.29 5.97 2.61
C ALA A 232 -2.97 4.48 3.02
#